data_b25341d9ae47eb2d1cb5a2ba6068d0fb
#
_entry.id   b25341d9ae47eb2d1cb5a2ba6068d0fb
#
_cell.length_a   1.000
_cell.length_b   1.000
_cell.length_c   1.000
_cell.angle_alpha   90.00
_cell.angle_beta   90.00
_cell.angle_gamma   90.00
#
_symmetry.space_group_name_H-M   'P 1'
#
loop_
_entity.id
_entity.type
_entity.pdbx_description
1 polymer ?
#
loop_
_entity_poly.entity_id
_entity_poly.type
_entity_poly.pdbx_seq_one_letter_code
_entity_poly.pdbx_strand_id
1 'polypeptide(L)'
;MDAKTELARKIHEDIQSEIMKYYNRVGITYRADENAQEKTIIDFFSYLYKRIPVLKRGVEYSNELQAKIDSGEFSEKEVEVLKKYKNAFEEGMDMNAFLSNQTSAPGKVDFLRYTWHLYHLHLNENLNVNNKNNRSNKQLLCIINDDCTYFVDMISHPEKAENYFKLLYLKIIQRNN
;
A
#
# COMPACT_ATOMS: atom_id res chain seq x y z
N MET A 1 -32.05 -27.94 10.43
CA MET A 1 -31.50 -26.78 9.73
C MET A 1 -32.32 -26.61 8.47
N ASP A 2 -32.82 -25.43 8.17
CA ASP A 2 -33.58 -25.24 6.95
C ASP A 2 -32.65 -25.19 5.72
N ALA A 3 -33.24 -25.40 4.52
CA ALA A 3 -32.49 -25.45 3.27
C ALA A 3 -31.72 -24.13 2.96
N LYS A 4 -32.23 -22.97 3.42
CA LYS A 4 -31.57 -21.66 3.24
C LYS A 4 -30.32 -21.56 4.08
N THR A 5 -30.38 -21.98 5.33
CA THR A 5 -29.22 -21.98 6.26
C THR A 5 -28.14 -22.93 5.75
N GLU A 6 -28.52 -24.11 5.24
CA GLU A 6 -27.55 -25.05 4.67
C GLU A 6 -26.87 -24.50 3.41
N LEU A 7 -27.64 -23.87 2.51
CA LEU A 7 -27.10 -23.22 1.32
C LEU A 7 -26.13 -22.09 1.68
N ALA A 8 -26.52 -21.24 2.63
CA ALA A 8 -25.66 -20.13 3.09
C ALA A 8 -24.32 -20.64 3.67
N ARG A 9 -24.38 -21.69 4.50
CA ARG A 9 -23.18 -22.34 5.05
C ARG A 9 -22.26 -22.85 3.94
N LYS A 10 -22.81 -23.54 2.95
CA LYS A 10 -22.04 -24.10 1.83
C LYS A 10 -21.39 -23.00 0.99
N ILE A 11 -22.11 -21.91 0.70
CA ILE A 11 -21.53 -20.74 -0.01
C ILE A 11 -20.36 -20.16 0.77
N HIS A 12 -20.47 -20.00 2.09
CA HIS A 12 -19.40 -19.51 2.94
C HIS A 12 -18.16 -20.42 2.87
N GLU A 13 -18.34 -21.72 2.98
CA GLU A 13 -17.25 -22.69 2.92
C GLU A 13 -16.55 -22.66 1.54
N ASP A 14 -17.31 -22.56 0.46
CA ASP A 14 -16.77 -22.47 -0.89
C ASP A 14 -15.94 -21.18 -1.06
N ILE A 15 -16.47 -20.02 -0.64
CA ILE A 15 -15.75 -18.74 -0.68
C ILE A 15 -14.45 -18.80 0.15
N GLN A 16 -14.53 -19.31 1.37
CA GLN A 16 -13.37 -19.46 2.24
C GLN A 16 -12.30 -20.35 1.60
N SER A 17 -12.71 -21.46 1.00
CA SER A 17 -11.81 -22.37 0.29
C SER A 17 -11.07 -21.65 -0.86
N GLU A 18 -11.78 -20.87 -1.67
CA GLU A 18 -11.17 -20.11 -2.76
C GLU A 18 -10.22 -19.02 -2.26
N ILE A 19 -10.55 -18.32 -1.17
CA ILE A 19 -9.66 -17.36 -0.50
C ILE A 19 -8.37 -18.04 -0.04
N MET A 20 -8.46 -19.21 0.58
CA MET A 20 -7.29 -19.96 1.04
C MET A 20 -6.41 -20.41 -0.12
N LYS A 21 -7.01 -20.87 -1.23
CA LYS A 21 -6.27 -21.18 -2.47
C LYS A 21 -5.55 -19.95 -3.02
N TYR A 22 -6.21 -18.79 -3.01
CA TYR A 22 -5.60 -17.53 -3.43
C TYR A 22 -4.38 -17.18 -2.57
N TYR A 23 -4.52 -17.20 -1.24
CA TYR A 23 -3.42 -16.89 -0.32
C TYR A 23 -2.22 -17.83 -0.52
N ASN A 24 -2.47 -19.13 -0.67
CA ASN A 24 -1.42 -20.12 -0.95
C ASN A 24 -0.70 -19.81 -2.27
N ARG A 25 -1.44 -19.46 -3.33
CA ARG A 25 -0.87 -19.12 -4.64
C ARG A 25 0.04 -17.88 -4.59
N VAL A 26 -0.32 -16.89 -3.78
CA VAL A 26 0.47 -15.65 -3.64
C VAL A 26 1.47 -15.70 -2.47
N GLY A 27 1.67 -16.87 -1.86
CA GLY A 27 2.67 -17.09 -0.82
C GLY A 27 2.34 -16.44 0.53
N ILE A 28 1.06 -16.23 0.83
CA ILE A 28 0.60 -15.67 2.11
C ILE A 28 0.24 -16.79 3.06
N THR A 29 0.89 -16.79 4.22
CA THR A 29 0.48 -17.64 5.34
C THR A 29 -0.67 -16.97 6.07
N TYR A 30 -1.87 -17.56 5.97
CA TYR A 30 -3.07 -17.11 6.67
C TYR A 30 -3.68 -18.29 7.45
N ARG A 31 -4.09 -18.02 8.68
CA ARG A 31 -4.83 -18.99 9.50
C ARG A 31 -6.25 -18.48 9.68
N ALA A 32 -7.21 -19.19 9.09
CA ALA A 32 -8.63 -18.90 9.27
C ALA A 32 -9.02 -19.11 10.75
N ASP A 33 -9.91 -18.26 11.24
CA ASP A 33 -10.54 -18.44 12.55
C ASP A 33 -11.81 -19.27 12.37
N GLU A 34 -11.82 -20.47 12.92
CA GLU A 34 -12.96 -21.39 12.82
C GLU A 34 -14.22 -20.84 13.50
N ASN A 35 -14.06 -19.95 14.50
CA ASN A 35 -15.17 -19.33 15.22
C ASN A 35 -15.63 -18.00 14.60
N ALA A 36 -14.94 -17.50 13.60
CA ALA A 36 -15.24 -16.23 12.93
C ALA A 36 -15.09 -16.36 11.41
N GLN A 37 -15.94 -17.17 10.78
CA GLN A 37 -15.86 -17.46 9.34
C GLN A 37 -15.91 -16.21 8.46
N GLU A 38 -16.74 -15.22 8.81
CA GLU A 38 -16.81 -13.95 8.07
C GLU A 38 -15.50 -13.17 8.12
N LYS A 39 -14.70 -13.35 9.18
CA LYS A 39 -13.42 -12.68 9.33
C LYS A 39 -12.46 -13.00 8.19
N THR A 40 -12.44 -14.23 7.68
CA THR A 40 -11.60 -14.60 6.53
C THR A 40 -11.95 -13.79 5.29
N ILE A 41 -13.24 -13.57 5.06
CA ILE A 41 -13.75 -12.79 3.92
C ILE A 41 -13.39 -11.31 4.11
N ILE A 42 -13.61 -10.76 5.30
CA ILE A 42 -13.27 -9.37 5.62
C ILE A 42 -11.77 -9.12 5.48
N ASP A 43 -10.94 -10.01 6.03
CA ASP A 43 -9.48 -9.92 5.95
C ASP A 43 -9.00 -10.02 4.49
N PHE A 44 -9.66 -10.81 3.65
CA PHE A 44 -9.35 -10.93 2.24
C PHE A 44 -9.64 -9.64 1.47
N PHE A 45 -10.82 -9.05 1.63
CA PHE A 45 -11.14 -7.77 1.00
C PHE A 45 -10.27 -6.63 1.53
N SER A 46 -9.99 -6.62 2.83
CA SER A 46 -9.03 -5.70 3.44
C SER A 46 -7.63 -5.84 2.82
N TYR A 47 -7.18 -7.07 2.59
CA TYR A 47 -5.92 -7.33 1.92
C TYR A 47 -5.93 -6.80 0.48
N LEU A 48 -6.96 -7.12 -0.32
CA LEU A 48 -7.07 -6.64 -1.70
C LEU A 48 -7.12 -5.11 -1.79
N TYR A 49 -7.86 -4.46 -0.89
CA TYR A 49 -7.96 -3.00 -0.83
C TYR A 49 -6.60 -2.30 -0.63
N LYS A 50 -5.69 -2.95 0.07
CA LYS A 50 -4.34 -2.43 0.33
C LYS A 50 -3.35 -2.69 -0.80
N ARG A 51 -3.70 -3.53 -1.78
CA ARG A 51 -2.82 -3.86 -2.91
C ARG A 51 -2.89 -2.79 -3.98
N ILE A 52 -1.78 -2.62 -4.66
CA ILE A 52 -1.67 -1.75 -5.84
C ILE A 52 -1.96 -2.62 -7.07
N PRO A 53 -3.03 -2.33 -7.83
CA PRO A 53 -3.27 -3.04 -9.08
C PRO A 53 -2.10 -2.82 -10.05
N VAL A 54 -1.71 -3.86 -10.78
CA VAL A 54 -0.62 -3.81 -11.77
C VAL A 54 -1.15 -3.23 -13.09
N LEU A 55 -1.07 -1.90 -13.23
CA LEU A 55 -1.56 -1.14 -14.38
C LEU A 55 -0.56 -0.06 -14.75
N LYS A 56 -0.48 0.31 -16.01
CA LYS A 56 0.24 1.50 -16.48
C LYS A 56 -0.52 2.76 -16.05
N ARG A 57 0.20 3.73 -15.48
CA ARG A 57 -0.39 4.98 -14.96
C ARG A 57 0.48 6.15 -15.30
N GLY A 58 -0.13 7.30 -15.59
CA GLY A 58 0.58 8.57 -15.52
C GLY A 58 1.08 8.84 -14.10
N VAL A 59 2.16 9.63 -13.97
CA VAL A 59 2.67 10.03 -12.66
C VAL A 59 2.82 11.53 -12.60
N GLU A 60 2.19 12.12 -11.58
CA GLU A 60 2.26 13.54 -11.27
C GLU A 60 2.89 13.75 -9.89
N TYR A 61 3.58 14.87 -9.70
CA TYR A 61 4.15 15.27 -8.44
C TYR A 61 3.32 16.39 -7.80
N SER A 62 3.20 16.37 -6.48
CA SER A 62 2.64 17.52 -5.77
C SER A 62 3.55 18.74 -5.95
N ASN A 63 2.97 19.94 -5.86
CA ASN A 63 3.76 21.17 -5.90
C ASN A 63 4.81 21.21 -4.79
N GLU A 64 4.48 20.66 -3.61
CA GLU A 64 5.41 20.60 -2.49
C GLU A 64 6.57 19.64 -2.74
N LEU A 65 6.29 18.45 -3.28
CA LEU A 65 7.35 17.51 -3.62
C LEU A 65 8.26 18.08 -4.71
N GLN A 66 7.67 18.71 -5.74
CA GLN A 66 8.43 19.36 -6.81
C GLN A 66 9.31 20.49 -6.25
N ALA A 67 8.77 21.38 -5.40
CA ALA A 67 9.52 22.46 -4.78
C ALA A 67 10.70 21.95 -3.94
N LYS A 68 10.55 20.84 -3.22
CA LYS A 68 11.63 20.20 -2.47
C LYS A 68 12.72 19.63 -3.37
N ILE A 69 12.35 19.06 -4.51
CA ILE A 69 13.30 18.59 -5.52
C ILE A 69 14.09 19.79 -6.08
N ASP A 70 13.40 20.86 -6.47
CA ASP A 70 13.98 22.04 -7.10
C ASP A 70 14.88 22.82 -6.14
N SER A 71 14.56 22.83 -4.84
CA SER A 71 15.38 23.46 -3.80
C SER A 71 16.61 22.64 -3.37
N GLY A 72 16.72 21.39 -3.84
CA GLY A 72 17.82 20.50 -3.46
C GLY A 72 17.69 19.94 -2.03
N GLU A 73 16.47 19.89 -1.46
CA GLU A 73 16.23 19.25 -0.16
C GLU A 73 16.54 17.74 -0.19
N PHE A 74 16.43 17.13 -1.38
CA PHE A 74 16.76 15.72 -1.61
C PHE A 74 18.10 15.58 -2.32
N SER A 75 18.87 14.57 -1.95
CA SER A 75 20.11 14.22 -2.66
C SER A 75 19.80 13.78 -4.10
N GLU A 76 20.78 13.90 -5.00
CA GLU A 76 20.68 13.43 -6.38
C GLU A 76 20.25 11.94 -6.46
N LYS A 77 20.76 11.13 -5.55
CA LYS A 77 20.44 9.72 -5.43
C LYS A 77 18.96 9.47 -5.09
N GLU A 78 18.40 10.26 -4.17
CA GLU A 78 16.98 10.18 -3.79
C GLU A 78 16.08 10.61 -4.95
N VAL A 79 16.46 11.66 -5.67
CA VAL A 79 15.73 12.11 -6.88
C VAL A 79 15.79 11.04 -7.98
N GLU A 80 16.95 10.38 -8.16
CA GLU A 80 17.06 9.27 -9.10
C GLU A 80 16.14 8.10 -8.74
N VAL A 81 16.03 7.75 -7.46
CA VAL A 81 15.12 6.72 -6.98
C VAL A 81 13.66 7.11 -7.25
N LEU A 82 13.26 8.37 -7.01
CA LEU A 82 11.92 8.86 -7.36
C LEU A 82 11.63 8.69 -8.87
N LYS A 83 12.59 9.01 -9.74
CA LYS A 83 12.46 8.82 -11.19
C LYS A 83 12.28 7.34 -11.56
N LYS A 84 13.00 6.42 -10.89
CA LYS A 84 12.81 4.98 -11.08
C LYS A 84 11.39 4.53 -10.69
N TYR A 85 10.86 5.03 -9.57
CA TYR A 85 9.48 4.72 -9.15
C TYR A 85 8.45 5.29 -10.13
N LYS A 86 8.67 6.52 -10.63
CA LYS A 86 7.84 7.10 -11.69
C LYS A 86 7.79 6.18 -12.91
N ASN A 87 8.94 5.83 -13.46
CA ASN A 87 9.02 4.94 -14.63
C ASN A 87 8.35 3.58 -14.37
N ALA A 88 8.52 3.01 -13.16
CA ALA A 88 7.90 1.74 -12.79
C ALA A 88 6.37 1.80 -12.82
N PHE A 89 5.76 2.89 -12.36
CA PHE A 89 4.30 3.10 -12.48
C PHE A 89 3.87 3.32 -13.92
N GLU A 90 4.63 4.09 -14.70
CA GLU A 90 4.34 4.35 -16.12
C GLU A 90 4.46 3.08 -16.98
N GLU A 91 5.34 2.16 -16.60
CA GLU A 91 5.50 0.85 -17.25
C GLU A 91 4.52 -0.21 -16.74
N GLY A 92 3.83 0.04 -15.64
CA GLY A 92 2.90 -0.89 -15.00
C GLY A 92 3.60 -2.04 -14.28
N MET A 93 4.74 -1.77 -13.64
CA MET A 93 5.43 -2.75 -12.80
C MET A 93 4.65 -3.06 -11.52
N ASP A 94 4.84 -4.25 -10.97
CA ASP A 94 4.26 -4.61 -9.66
C ASP A 94 5.00 -3.90 -8.52
N MET A 95 4.37 -2.84 -7.98
CA MET A 95 4.91 -2.04 -6.89
C MET A 95 4.57 -2.58 -5.49
N ASN A 96 3.87 -3.69 -5.39
CA ASN A 96 3.44 -4.27 -4.11
C ASN A 96 4.61 -4.74 -3.22
N ALA A 97 5.75 -5.07 -3.80
CA ALA A 97 6.96 -5.45 -3.05
C ALA A 97 7.50 -4.31 -2.17
N PHE A 98 7.16 -3.05 -2.50
CA PHE A 98 7.61 -1.85 -1.78
C PHE A 98 6.65 -1.40 -0.68
N LEU A 99 5.46 -2.00 -0.59
CA LEU A 99 4.53 -1.78 0.52
C LEU A 99 5.12 -2.28 1.84
N SER A 100 4.63 -1.73 2.96
CA SER A 100 5.02 -2.18 4.28
C SER A 100 4.62 -3.64 4.54
N ASN A 101 5.30 -4.31 5.47
CA ASN A 101 4.94 -5.67 5.87
C ASN A 101 3.53 -5.76 6.45
N GLN A 102 3.07 -4.70 7.14
CA GLN A 102 1.72 -4.64 7.69
C GLN A 102 0.67 -4.55 6.59
N THR A 103 0.94 -3.75 5.55
CA THR A 103 0.07 -3.64 4.37
C THR A 103 -0.06 -4.99 3.65
N SER A 104 1.00 -5.78 3.60
CA SER A 104 1.02 -7.09 2.94
C SER A 104 0.38 -8.22 3.78
N ALA A 105 0.03 -7.98 5.04
CA ALA A 105 -0.56 -8.99 5.91
C ALA A 105 -2.10 -8.88 5.92
N PRO A 106 -2.83 -10.00 5.68
CA PRO A 106 -4.28 -10.05 5.91
C PRO A 106 -4.64 -9.68 7.35
N GLY A 107 -5.77 -9.02 7.55
CA GLY A 107 -6.25 -8.65 8.89
C GLY A 107 -5.47 -7.55 9.60
N LYS A 108 -4.41 -7.00 9.00
CA LYS A 108 -3.73 -5.81 9.53
C LYS A 108 -4.34 -4.55 8.95
N VAL A 109 -4.54 -3.55 9.81
CA VAL A 109 -5.08 -2.25 9.41
C VAL A 109 -3.92 -1.35 8.96
N ASP A 110 -4.05 -0.77 7.77
CA ASP A 110 -3.18 0.30 7.29
C ASP A 110 -3.92 1.62 7.44
N PHE A 111 -3.63 2.35 8.52
CA PHE A 111 -4.35 3.60 8.83
C PHE A 111 -4.20 4.66 7.75
N LEU A 112 -3.03 4.79 7.11
CA LEU A 112 -2.84 5.76 6.03
C LEU A 112 -3.75 5.45 4.85
N ARG A 113 -3.85 4.17 4.48
CA ARG A 113 -4.69 3.71 3.39
C ARG A 113 -6.18 3.89 3.68
N TYR A 114 -6.62 3.52 4.90
CA TYR A 114 -8.03 3.59 5.28
C TYR A 114 -8.53 5.00 5.59
N THR A 115 -7.69 5.84 6.20
CA THR A 115 -8.11 7.19 6.64
C THR A 115 -7.86 8.26 5.57
N TRP A 116 -6.76 8.16 4.83
CA TRP A 116 -6.28 9.21 3.93
C TRP A 116 -6.18 8.76 2.47
N HIS A 117 -6.51 7.51 2.17
CA HIS A 117 -6.32 6.88 0.85
C HIS A 117 -4.87 6.94 0.35
N LEU A 118 -3.91 7.12 1.26
CA LEU A 118 -2.48 7.20 0.94
C LEU A 118 -1.83 5.82 0.99
N TYR A 119 -1.06 5.52 -0.03
CA TYR A 119 -0.07 4.46 0.00
C TYR A 119 1.26 5.03 0.51
N HIS A 120 2.03 4.22 1.23
CA HIS A 120 3.39 4.52 1.60
C HIS A 120 4.31 3.42 1.08
N LEU A 121 5.21 3.79 0.18
CA LEU A 121 6.15 2.89 -0.44
C LEU A 121 7.54 3.10 0.18
N HIS A 122 8.16 2.03 0.66
CA HIS A 122 9.55 2.08 1.07
C HIS A 122 10.44 2.22 -0.16
N LEU A 123 11.28 3.25 -0.18
CA LEU A 123 12.20 3.46 -1.29
C LEU A 123 13.32 2.42 -1.28
N ASN A 124 13.64 1.90 -2.46
CA ASN A 124 14.75 1.00 -2.71
C ASN A 124 15.43 1.41 -4.02
N GLU A 125 16.73 1.49 -4.03
CA GLU A 125 17.51 1.83 -5.22
C GLU A 125 17.41 0.78 -6.33
N ASN A 126 17.16 -0.47 -5.93
CA ASN A 126 17.03 -1.59 -6.85
C ASN A 126 15.59 -2.12 -6.85
N LEU A 127 14.85 -1.82 -7.92
CA LEU A 127 13.46 -2.27 -8.09
C LEU A 127 13.34 -3.77 -8.38
N ASN A 128 14.41 -4.42 -8.80
CA ASN A 128 14.41 -5.85 -9.17
C ASN A 128 14.65 -6.80 -7.99
N VAL A 129 14.91 -6.24 -6.80
CA VAL A 129 15.25 -7.06 -5.63
C VAL A 129 14.13 -7.00 -4.61
N ASN A 130 13.42 -8.12 -4.44
CA ASN A 130 12.50 -8.36 -3.31
C ASN A 130 13.22 -8.36 -1.94
N ASN A 131 14.38 -7.71 -1.84
CA ASN A 131 15.18 -7.72 -0.64
C ASN A 131 14.75 -6.58 0.29
N LYS A 132 13.93 -6.92 1.27
CA LYS A 132 13.45 -6.01 2.31
C LYS A 132 14.57 -5.39 3.15
N ASN A 133 15.79 -5.95 3.10
CA ASN A 133 16.94 -5.48 3.86
C ASN A 133 17.61 -4.23 3.25
N ASN A 134 17.31 -3.89 1.99
CA ASN A 134 17.88 -2.72 1.30
C ASN A 134 16.92 -1.52 1.25
N ARG A 135 15.91 -1.48 2.11
CA ARG A 135 14.97 -0.36 2.19
C ARG A 135 15.68 0.84 2.80
N SER A 136 15.54 1.98 2.14
CA SER A 136 15.99 3.24 2.72
C SER A 136 15.11 3.65 3.92
N ASN A 137 15.58 4.58 4.73
CA ASN A 137 14.77 5.19 5.80
C ASN A 137 13.74 6.21 5.24
N LYS A 138 13.61 6.31 3.93
CA LYS A 138 12.65 7.20 3.26
C LYS A 138 11.46 6.41 2.72
N GLN A 139 10.32 7.07 2.74
CA GLN A 139 9.06 6.56 2.20
C GLN A 139 8.47 7.57 1.24
N LEU A 140 7.94 7.06 0.12
CA LEU A 140 7.13 7.83 -0.81
C LEU A 140 5.67 7.71 -0.41
N LEU A 141 5.03 8.83 -0.13
CA LEU A 141 3.58 8.93 0.05
C LEU A 141 2.94 9.20 -1.31
N CYS A 142 1.95 8.39 -1.69
CA CYS A 142 1.26 8.57 -2.96
C CYS A 142 -0.24 8.22 -2.87
N ILE A 143 -1.02 8.87 -3.74
CA ILE A 143 -2.41 8.51 -4.05
C ILE A 143 -2.37 7.77 -5.38
N ILE A 144 -3.00 6.61 -5.46
CA ILE A 144 -2.98 5.75 -6.65
C ILE A 144 -4.41 5.51 -7.11
N ASN A 145 -4.71 5.95 -8.32
CA ASN A 145 -5.94 5.69 -9.06
C ASN A 145 -5.64 4.75 -10.23
N ASP A 146 -6.64 4.42 -11.05
CA ASP A 146 -6.45 3.49 -12.15
C ASP A 146 -5.61 4.05 -13.30
N ASP A 147 -5.66 5.35 -13.54
CA ASP A 147 -5.01 6.06 -14.65
C ASP A 147 -3.81 6.93 -14.21
N CYS A 148 -3.78 7.34 -12.94
CA CYS A 148 -2.76 8.25 -12.42
C CYS A 148 -2.28 7.85 -11.03
N THR A 149 -0.98 8.00 -10.81
CA THR A 149 -0.34 7.96 -9.50
C THR A 149 0.17 9.35 -9.15
N TYR A 150 -0.31 9.89 -8.04
CA TYR A 150 0.07 11.21 -7.55
C TYR A 150 1.08 11.08 -6.41
N PHE A 151 2.32 11.47 -6.64
CA PHE A 151 3.38 11.49 -5.63
C PHE A 151 3.20 12.71 -4.74
N VAL A 152 2.78 12.46 -3.48
CA VAL A 152 2.44 13.53 -2.53
C VAL A 152 3.67 14.11 -1.86
N ASP A 153 4.52 13.25 -1.30
CA ASP A 153 5.74 13.67 -0.61
C ASP A 153 6.69 12.49 -0.39
N MET A 154 7.96 12.81 -0.18
CA MET A 154 8.96 11.86 0.30
C MET A 154 9.37 12.25 1.73
N ILE A 155 9.17 11.36 2.68
CA ILE A 155 9.39 11.59 4.10
C ILE A 155 10.33 10.55 4.71
N SER A 156 10.99 10.89 5.80
CA SER A 156 11.67 9.89 6.63
C SER A 156 10.64 8.98 7.31
N HIS A 157 10.98 7.71 7.46
CA HIS A 157 10.13 6.74 8.15
C HIS A 157 9.88 7.22 9.58
N PRO A 158 8.65 7.50 9.99
CA PRO A 158 8.38 7.92 11.35
C PRO A 158 8.57 6.74 12.30
N GLU A 159 9.12 7.01 13.48
CA GLU A 159 9.35 5.99 14.52
C GLU A 159 8.05 5.36 15.02
N LYS A 160 6.96 6.13 15.02
CA LYS A 160 5.64 5.69 15.46
C LYS A 160 4.56 6.06 14.45
N ALA A 161 3.57 5.19 14.28
CA ALA A 161 2.45 5.38 13.36
C ALA A 161 1.68 6.70 13.60
N GLU A 162 1.53 7.12 14.87
CA GLU A 162 0.89 8.40 15.25
C GLU A 162 1.60 9.64 14.68
N ASN A 163 2.90 9.54 14.37
CA ASN A 163 3.66 10.65 13.80
C ASN A 163 3.29 10.91 12.33
N TYR A 164 2.72 9.95 11.60
CA TYR A 164 2.12 10.20 10.28
C TYR A 164 0.98 11.22 10.37
N PHE A 165 0.11 11.08 11.36
CA PHE A 165 -1.02 11.99 11.54
C PHE A 165 -0.55 13.41 11.84
N LYS A 166 0.49 13.59 12.67
CA LYS A 166 1.06 14.91 12.95
C LYS A 166 1.63 15.56 11.67
N LEU A 167 2.38 14.83 10.87
CA LEU A 167 2.98 15.33 9.65
C LEU A 167 1.92 15.75 8.62
N LEU A 168 0.89 14.93 8.41
CA LEU A 168 -0.19 15.21 7.46
C LEU A 168 -1.11 16.33 7.96
N TYR A 169 -1.45 16.33 9.25
CA TYR A 169 -2.29 17.36 9.88
C TYR A 169 -1.64 18.73 9.82
N LEU A 170 -0.36 18.84 10.14
CA LEU A 170 0.38 20.10 10.06
C LEU A 170 0.43 20.64 8.62
N LYS A 171 0.62 19.78 7.63
CA LYS A 171 0.60 20.16 6.21
C LYS A 171 -0.76 20.67 5.74
N ILE A 172 -1.86 20.07 6.22
CA ILE A 172 -3.22 20.52 5.89
C ILE A 172 -3.52 21.90 6.51
N ILE A 173 -3.12 22.13 7.76
CA ILE A 173 -3.33 23.44 8.43
C ILE A 173 -2.51 24.54 7.78
N GLN A 174 -1.26 24.27 7.41
CA GLN A 174 -0.40 25.26 6.74
C GLN A 174 -0.91 25.69 5.36
N ARG A 175 -1.76 24.86 4.70
CA ARG A 175 -2.38 25.22 3.42
C ARG A 175 -3.62 26.11 3.56
N ASN A 176 -4.24 26.15 4.73
CA ASN A 176 -5.49 26.89 4.98
C ASN A 176 -5.24 28.24 5.68
N ASN A 177 -3.99 28.60 5.92
CA ASN A 177 -3.51 29.90 6.40
C ASN A 177 -2.61 30.56 5.34
#